data_2d5d929fa32c8d1655cd992c525b461c
#
_entry.id   2d5d929fa32c8d1655cd992c525b461c
#
_cell.length_a   1.000
_cell.length_b   1.000
_cell.length_c   1.000
_cell.angle_alpha   90.00
_cell.angle_beta   90.00
_cell.angle_gamma   90.00
#
_symmetry.space_group_name_H-M   'P 1'
#
loop_
_entity.id
_entity.type
_entity.pdbx_description
1 polymer ?
#
loop_
_entity_poly.entity_id
_entity_poly.type
_entity_poly.pdbx_seq_one_letter_code
_entity_poly.pdbx_strand_id
1 'polypeptide(L)'
;MFAARRTSSTLILLVLIAGLLLAAPAPQAQSRRAGSANHVVVISLDGFAGWALDDPYLPVPTLRRLAGAGAVAKGMRPVDPTVTWANHTSMVTGVPPARHGVIFNGLLVREAGVPPRVEPWRDKSELVHARTLYDAARERGLTTAQVDWVAIQNAPTITWEFPERPDPKGVIAQEAVKTGILSQADLETFYTKNILWRDHIWTQAAAHILRKHRPNLLLFHLLNLDSTQHRYGPRTPAAMGAMAHLDSQVATIVTTLEKSGLLASTTLFVVSDHGFKAVKRQIRPNVVFAKAGLITVDSGKITGARVYSVPEGGTALVYVTVPDASGSLLQQAAKALEGLEGIAAMIEAPEFGKYGLPQPTATGQMGALLLTAEEGYAFTADTGDQPVIDAPPGSLGSHGYLASDPDLQALFIASGRGIKRGVKLDAVSTLDLAPTIARLLNLQMPDVEGRVLNEILSTPVSVPEAKAKTAPR
;
A
#
# COMPACT_ATOMS: atom_id res chain seq x y z
N MET A 1 61.75 60.91 55.35
CA MET A 1 61.71 62.37 55.11
C MET A 1 60.40 62.64 54.40
N PHE A 2 59.53 63.36 55.03
CA PHE A 2 58.56 64.36 54.63
C PHE A 2 58.08 64.30 53.15
N ALA A 3 56.83 64.53 52.80
CA ALA A 3 55.61 65.11 53.39
C ALA A 3 54.44 64.90 52.40
N ALA A 4 53.33 64.62 52.90
CA ALA A 4 52.15 65.49 53.00
C ALA A 4 51.26 65.66 51.75
N ARG A 5 50.07 65.16 51.89
CA ARG A 5 48.73 65.74 51.65
C ARG A 5 48.43 66.39 50.31
N ARG A 6 47.36 65.92 49.67
CA ARG A 6 46.10 66.68 49.60
C ARG A 6 44.92 65.87 49.05
N THR A 7 43.85 65.96 49.78
CA THR A 7 42.47 65.51 49.51
C THR A 7 41.85 66.33 48.38
N SER A 8 41.12 65.68 47.48
CA SER A 8 40.06 66.33 46.71
C SER A 8 38.91 65.35 46.49
N SER A 9 37.82 65.57 47.20
CA SER A 9 36.57 64.94 47.05
C SER A 9 35.94 65.35 45.72
N THR A 10 35.68 64.40 44.82
CA THR A 10 34.82 64.62 43.67
C THR A 10 33.57 63.73 43.80
N LEU A 11 32.49 64.40 44.01
CA LEU A 11 31.14 63.86 44.11
C LEU A 11 30.76 63.34 42.71
N ILE A 12 30.61 62.01 42.54
CA ILE A 12 30.06 61.42 41.35
C ILE A 12 28.59 61.11 41.57
N LEU A 13 27.76 61.87 40.87
CA LEU A 13 26.32 61.77 40.80
C LEU A 13 25.97 60.52 39.99
N LEU A 14 25.54 59.45 40.64
CA LEU A 14 24.99 58.23 40.03
C LEU A 14 23.55 58.51 39.56
N VAL A 15 23.38 58.74 38.26
CA VAL A 15 22.08 58.76 37.61
C VAL A 15 21.63 57.34 37.40
N LEU A 16 20.68 56.86 38.16
CA LEU A 16 19.94 55.63 37.98
C LEU A 16 19.01 55.78 36.75
N ILE A 17 19.44 55.29 35.61
CA ILE A 17 18.53 55.07 34.46
C ILE A 17 17.90 53.69 34.66
N ALA A 18 16.66 53.68 35.16
CA ALA A 18 15.82 52.51 35.20
C ALA A 18 15.36 52.19 33.76
N GLY A 19 16.13 51.37 33.06
CA GLY A 19 15.73 50.82 31.77
C GLY A 19 14.61 49.76 31.99
N LEU A 20 13.37 50.17 31.68
CA LEU A 20 12.30 49.20 31.48
C LEU A 20 12.66 48.28 30.27
N LEU A 21 13.26 47.15 30.52
CA LEU A 21 13.31 46.04 29.59
C LEU A 21 11.90 45.47 29.45
N LEU A 22 11.17 45.89 28.44
CA LEU A 22 10.02 45.17 27.93
C LEU A 22 10.49 43.77 27.53
N ALA A 23 10.39 42.81 28.44
CA ALA A 23 10.52 41.39 28.17
C ALA A 23 9.44 41.02 27.20
N ALA A 24 9.79 40.87 25.89
CA ALA A 24 8.94 40.19 24.95
C ALA A 24 8.56 38.82 25.56
N PRO A 25 7.26 38.45 25.57
CA PRO A 25 6.90 37.13 26.07
C PRO A 25 7.63 36.11 25.18
N ALA A 26 8.52 35.31 25.80
CA ALA A 26 9.09 34.17 25.17
C ALA A 26 7.93 33.33 24.58
N PRO A 27 8.08 32.83 23.33
CA PRO A 27 7.06 31.94 22.79
C PRO A 27 6.90 30.81 23.80
N GLN A 28 5.73 30.79 24.46
CA GLN A 28 5.34 29.66 25.29
C GLN A 28 5.39 28.45 24.36
N ALA A 29 6.47 27.67 24.48
CA ALA A 29 6.46 26.32 24.01
C ALA A 29 5.21 25.71 24.68
N GLN A 30 4.14 25.55 23.89
CA GLN A 30 2.97 24.83 24.34
C GLN A 30 3.50 23.50 24.82
N SER A 31 3.57 23.32 26.12
CA SER A 31 3.85 22.05 26.73
C SER A 31 2.81 21.10 26.12
N ARG A 32 3.26 20.27 25.17
CA ARG A 32 2.44 19.16 24.69
C ARG A 32 2.04 18.44 25.97
N ARG A 33 0.79 18.64 26.38
CA ARG A 33 0.19 17.74 27.37
C ARG A 33 0.55 16.36 26.86
N ALA A 34 1.18 15.57 27.70
CA ALA A 34 1.43 14.15 27.51
C ALA A 34 0.08 13.40 27.51
N GLY A 35 -0.87 13.86 26.69
CA GLY A 35 -2.09 13.19 26.32
C GLY A 35 -1.69 12.22 25.23
N SER A 36 -1.73 10.94 25.56
CA SER A 36 -1.38 9.76 24.77
C SER A 36 -1.42 10.06 23.26
N ALA A 37 -0.24 10.15 22.63
CA ALA A 37 -0.15 10.19 21.19
C ALA A 37 -0.95 8.99 20.64
N ASN A 38 -1.87 9.24 19.72
CA ASN A 38 -2.58 8.16 19.06
C ASN A 38 -1.58 7.48 18.12
N HIS A 39 -1.51 6.17 18.25
CA HIS A 39 -0.75 5.33 17.33
C HIS A 39 -1.74 4.59 16.42
N VAL A 40 -1.48 4.55 15.15
CA VAL A 40 -2.20 3.69 14.20
C VAL A 40 -1.19 2.74 13.58
N VAL A 41 -1.49 1.46 13.66
CA VAL A 41 -0.73 0.38 13.03
C VAL A 41 -1.64 -0.26 12.00
N VAL A 42 -1.21 -0.27 10.74
CA VAL A 42 -1.87 -0.96 9.64
C VAL A 42 -1.01 -2.17 9.28
N ILE A 43 -1.58 -3.36 9.38
CA ILE A 43 -0.96 -4.61 8.94
C ILE A 43 -1.74 -5.10 7.73
N SER A 44 -1.11 -5.15 6.56
CA SER A 44 -1.65 -5.73 5.36
C SER A 44 -1.16 -7.17 5.21
N LEU A 45 -2.09 -8.10 5.05
CA LEU A 45 -1.83 -9.53 4.83
C LEU A 45 -2.16 -9.83 3.37
N ASP A 46 -1.15 -9.79 2.49
CA ASP A 46 -1.32 -9.89 1.05
C ASP A 46 -2.12 -11.14 0.63
N GLY A 47 -3.15 -10.94 -0.17
CA GLY A 47 -3.99 -12.01 -0.68
C GLY A 47 -4.92 -12.67 0.34
N PHE A 48 -5.15 -12.08 1.52
CA PHE A 48 -6.01 -12.66 2.56
C PHE A 48 -7.49 -12.30 2.32
N ALA A 49 -8.23 -13.23 1.76
CA ALA A 49 -9.66 -13.04 1.47
C ALA A 49 -10.53 -12.91 2.73
N GLY A 50 -11.51 -11.99 2.70
CA GLY A 50 -12.42 -11.74 3.83
C GLY A 50 -13.20 -12.98 4.28
N TRP A 51 -13.66 -13.81 3.33
CA TRP A 51 -14.39 -15.05 3.61
C TRP A 51 -13.63 -16.05 4.51
N ALA A 52 -12.29 -15.98 4.55
CA ALA A 52 -11.47 -16.91 5.31
C ALA A 52 -11.74 -16.87 6.82
N LEU A 53 -12.22 -15.74 7.36
CA LEU A 53 -12.60 -15.66 8.78
C LEU A 53 -13.84 -16.49 9.12
N ASP A 54 -14.69 -16.78 8.13
CA ASP A 54 -15.92 -17.56 8.32
C ASP A 54 -15.66 -19.07 8.36
N ASP A 55 -14.47 -19.54 7.90
CA ASP A 55 -14.08 -20.94 8.00
C ASP A 55 -13.70 -21.30 9.45
N PRO A 56 -14.50 -22.06 10.18
CA PRO A 56 -14.26 -22.38 11.59
C PRO A 56 -13.01 -23.24 11.82
N TYR A 57 -12.53 -23.91 10.78
CA TYR A 57 -11.37 -24.80 10.85
C TYR A 57 -10.05 -24.10 10.56
N LEU A 58 -10.09 -22.87 10.01
CA LEU A 58 -8.88 -22.10 9.79
C LEU A 58 -8.26 -21.65 11.11
N PRO A 59 -6.98 -21.99 11.42
CA PRO A 59 -6.35 -21.71 12.71
C PRO A 59 -5.81 -20.26 12.78
N VAL A 60 -6.72 -19.28 12.88
CA VAL A 60 -6.41 -17.84 12.98
C VAL A 60 -6.99 -17.21 14.26
N PRO A 61 -6.58 -17.70 15.46
CA PRO A 61 -7.17 -17.27 16.72
C PRO A 61 -6.94 -15.79 17.05
N THR A 62 -5.82 -15.22 16.64
CA THR A 62 -5.51 -13.81 16.88
C THR A 62 -6.44 -12.91 16.06
N LEU A 63 -6.62 -13.18 14.78
CA LEU A 63 -7.51 -12.42 13.91
C LEU A 63 -8.96 -12.48 14.41
N ARG A 64 -9.45 -13.68 14.79
CA ARG A 64 -10.78 -13.83 15.39
C ARG A 64 -10.95 -13.06 16.68
N ARG A 65 -9.95 -13.09 17.56
CA ARG A 65 -9.97 -12.32 18.81
C ARG A 65 -10.01 -10.81 18.53
N LEU A 66 -9.22 -10.31 17.58
CA LEU A 66 -9.24 -8.90 17.18
C LEU A 66 -10.58 -8.49 16.57
N ALA A 67 -11.15 -9.31 15.69
CA ALA A 67 -12.46 -9.10 15.09
C ALA A 67 -13.57 -9.03 16.15
N GLY A 68 -13.57 -9.95 17.12
CA GLY A 68 -14.54 -9.94 18.24
C GLY A 68 -14.34 -8.80 19.23
N ALA A 69 -13.11 -8.33 19.40
CA ALA A 69 -12.79 -7.20 20.28
C ALA A 69 -12.97 -5.82 19.62
N GLY A 70 -13.19 -5.76 18.32
CA GLY A 70 -13.26 -4.54 17.53
C GLY A 70 -14.40 -4.57 16.51
N ALA A 71 -14.09 -4.18 15.30
CA ALA A 71 -14.98 -4.16 14.13
C ALA A 71 -14.42 -5.07 13.03
N VAL A 72 -15.30 -5.75 12.32
CA VAL A 72 -14.97 -6.62 11.18
C VAL A 72 -15.98 -6.39 10.05
N ALA A 73 -15.52 -6.39 8.81
CA ALA A 73 -16.39 -6.43 7.63
C ALA A 73 -16.43 -7.85 7.04
N LYS A 74 -17.54 -8.21 6.38
CA LYS A 74 -17.62 -9.45 5.59
C LYS A 74 -16.57 -9.48 4.49
N GLY A 75 -16.23 -8.30 3.93
CA GLY A 75 -15.17 -8.09 2.98
C GLY A 75 -14.84 -6.63 2.80
N MET A 76 -13.61 -6.35 2.39
CA MET A 76 -13.19 -5.04 1.92
C MET A 76 -13.04 -5.10 0.40
N ARG A 77 -13.85 -4.30 -0.30
CA ARG A 77 -13.84 -4.23 -1.75
C ARG A 77 -12.55 -3.55 -2.23
N PRO A 78 -11.71 -4.25 -2.98
CA PRO A 78 -10.51 -3.67 -3.57
C PRO A 78 -10.86 -2.70 -4.71
N VAL A 79 -9.84 -2.00 -5.28
CA VAL A 79 -9.95 -1.25 -6.54
C VAL A 79 -9.54 -2.13 -7.72
N ASP A 80 -9.94 -1.73 -8.93
CA ASP A 80 -9.51 -2.38 -10.18
C ASP A 80 -8.20 -1.75 -10.72
N PRO A 81 -7.26 -2.57 -11.20
CA PRO A 81 -7.21 -4.03 -11.06
C PRO A 81 -6.92 -4.44 -9.61
N THR A 82 -7.35 -5.64 -9.23
CA THR A 82 -7.13 -6.14 -7.87
C THR A 82 -5.69 -6.63 -7.67
N VAL A 83 -4.74 -5.72 -7.84
CA VAL A 83 -3.30 -5.97 -7.70
C VAL A 83 -2.72 -5.21 -6.51
N THR A 84 -1.63 -5.73 -5.98
CA THR A 84 -1.02 -5.32 -4.71
C THR A 84 -0.78 -3.80 -4.64
N TRP A 85 -0.02 -3.23 -5.58
CA TRP A 85 0.41 -1.83 -5.46
C TRP A 85 -0.73 -0.83 -5.67
N ALA A 86 -1.66 -1.12 -6.59
CA ALA A 86 -2.85 -0.30 -6.80
C ALA A 86 -3.70 -0.22 -5.52
N ASN A 87 -3.91 -1.35 -4.85
CA ASN A 87 -4.72 -1.42 -3.64
C ASN A 87 -4.01 -0.82 -2.43
N HIS A 88 -2.73 -1.10 -2.19
CA HIS A 88 -1.95 -0.46 -1.13
C HIS A 88 -1.86 1.06 -1.30
N THR A 89 -1.75 1.54 -2.54
CA THR A 89 -1.78 2.99 -2.82
C THR A 89 -3.15 3.58 -2.52
N SER A 90 -4.24 2.91 -2.91
CA SER A 90 -5.60 3.32 -2.57
C SER A 90 -5.86 3.35 -1.07
N MET A 91 -5.31 2.39 -0.30
CA MET A 91 -5.41 2.35 1.17
C MET A 91 -4.84 3.60 1.85
N VAL A 92 -3.77 4.18 1.29
CA VAL A 92 -3.08 5.33 1.88
C VAL A 92 -3.44 6.66 1.25
N THR A 93 -4.11 6.66 0.10
CA THR A 93 -4.55 7.89 -0.59
C THR A 93 -6.05 8.14 -0.48
N GLY A 94 -6.87 7.08 -0.36
CA GLY A 94 -8.34 7.16 -0.35
C GLY A 94 -8.94 7.49 -1.72
N VAL A 95 -8.20 7.29 -2.80
CA VAL A 95 -8.65 7.52 -4.19
C VAL A 95 -8.32 6.32 -5.09
N PRO A 96 -9.03 6.12 -6.21
CA PRO A 96 -8.80 5.01 -7.14
C PRO A 96 -7.58 5.23 -8.05
N PRO A 97 -7.16 4.20 -8.80
CA PRO A 97 -6.06 4.26 -9.78
C PRO A 97 -6.16 5.41 -10.78
N ALA A 98 -7.38 5.79 -11.20
CA ALA A 98 -7.59 6.95 -12.06
C ALA A 98 -7.00 8.25 -11.52
N ARG A 99 -6.84 8.36 -10.19
CA ARG A 99 -6.33 9.57 -9.52
C ARG A 99 -4.92 9.42 -8.97
N HIS A 100 -4.57 8.26 -8.42
CA HIS A 100 -3.21 8.09 -7.88
C HIS A 100 -2.21 7.56 -8.91
N GLY A 101 -2.64 7.05 -10.07
CA GLY A 101 -1.78 6.68 -11.20
C GLY A 101 -1.16 5.29 -11.15
N VAL A 102 -1.23 4.57 -10.04
CA VAL A 102 -0.62 3.23 -9.87
C VAL A 102 -1.60 2.16 -10.35
N ILE A 103 -1.21 1.40 -11.38
CA ILE A 103 -2.02 0.31 -11.96
C ILE A 103 -1.29 -1.02 -11.84
N PHE A 104 0.04 -1.02 -11.91
CA PHE A 104 0.92 -2.18 -11.87
C PHE A 104 1.72 -2.24 -10.57
N ASN A 105 2.35 -3.38 -10.34
CA ASN A 105 3.38 -3.51 -9.29
C ASN A 105 4.70 -2.85 -9.73
N GLY A 106 4.64 -1.57 -10.10
CA GLY A 106 5.72 -0.74 -10.60
C GLY A 106 5.27 0.32 -11.59
N LEU A 107 6.24 0.96 -12.25
CA LEU A 107 6.02 1.92 -13.33
C LEU A 107 6.09 1.21 -14.67
N LEU A 108 5.05 1.32 -15.49
CA LEU A 108 5.09 0.82 -16.86
C LEU A 108 5.92 1.76 -17.72
N VAL A 109 7.02 1.25 -18.26
CA VAL A 109 7.90 1.96 -19.21
C VAL A 109 7.56 1.52 -20.63
N ARG A 110 7.32 2.51 -21.50
CA ARG A 110 6.91 2.29 -22.89
C ARG A 110 7.92 2.88 -23.84
N GLU A 111 8.34 2.09 -24.81
CA GLU A 111 9.19 2.48 -25.93
C GLU A 111 8.51 2.08 -27.24
N ALA A 112 8.68 2.88 -28.29
CA ALA A 112 8.00 2.62 -29.55
C ALA A 112 8.47 1.31 -30.19
N GLY A 113 7.52 0.44 -30.56
CA GLY A 113 7.78 -0.80 -31.27
C GLY A 113 8.35 -1.94 -30.44
N VAL A 114 8.47 -1.78 -29.12
CA VAL A 114 8.95 -2.84 -28.22
C VAL A 114 7.92 -3.15 -27.13
N PRO A 115 7.95 -4.36 -26.52
CA PRO A 115 7.08 -4.69 -25.41
C PRO A 115 7.22 -3.70 -24.24
N PRO A 116 6.12 -3.16 -23.71
CA PRO A 116 6.16 -2.42 -22.45
C PRO A 116 6.69 -3.31 -21.32
N ARG A 117 7.42 -2.71 -20.37
CA ARG A 117 7.93 -3.40 -19.18
C ARG A 117 7.55 -2.67 -17.91
N VAL A 118 7.23 -3.42 -16.87
CA VAL A 118 6.96 -2.88 -15.54
C VAL A 118 8.27 -2.83 -14.76
N GLU A 119 8.65 -1.63 -14.29
CA GLU A 119 9.84 -1.41 -13.46
C GLU A 119 9.40 -1.20 -12.01
N PRO A 120 9.61 -2.20 -11.13
CA PRO A 120 9.25 -2.08 -9.74
C PRO A 120 10.14 -1.14 -8.95
N TRP A 121 10.64 -0.76 -8.23
CA TRP A 121 11.68 0.00 -7.49
C TRP A 121 11.84 1.47 -7.95
N ARG A 122 10.80 2.03 -8.57
CA ARG A 122 10.78 3.46 -8.89
C ARG A 122 10.38 4.26 -7.66
N ASP A 123 10.80 5.52 -7.60
CA ASP A 123 10.50 6.41 -6.49
C ASP A 123 8.99 6.68 -6.35
N LYS A 124 8.53 6.86 -5.12
CA LYS A 124 7.14 7.25 -4.82
C LYS A 124 6.69 8.44 -5.65
N SER A 125 7.56 9.41 -5.86
CA SER A 125 7.27 10.64 -6.63
C SER A 125 6.99 10.38 -8.11
N GLU A 126 7.49 9.29 -8.69
CA GLU A 126 7.23 8.88 -10.07
C GLU A 126 5.94 8.04 -10.19
N LEU A 127 5.56 7.37 -9.11
CA LEU A 127 4.45 6.39 -9.09
C LEU A 127 3.15 7.00 -8.61
N VAL A 128 3.17 7.74 -7.49
CA VAL A 128 1.97 8.13 -6.75
C VAL A 128 1.68 9.62 -6.94
N HIS A 129 0.63 9.93 -7.66
CA HIS A 129 0.24 11.29 -8.02
C HIS A 129 -0.81 11.89 -7.06
N ALA A 130 -1.15 11.19 -5.98
CA ALA A 130 -2.09 11.64 -4.96
C ALA A 130 -1.41 11.82 -3.60
N ARG A 131 -1.98 12.71 -2.78
CA ARG A 131 -1.54 12.91 -1.40
C ARG A 131 -1.81 11.65 -0.58
N THR A 132 -0.84 11.28 0.26
CA THR A 132 -0.92 10.07 1.08
C THR A 132 -1.12 10.37 2.56
N LEU A 133 -1.55 9.37 3.32
CA LEU A 133 -1.66 9.44 4.79
C LEU A 133 -0.34 9.83 5.44
N TYR A 134 0.78 9.29 4.97
CA TYR A 134 2.09 9.57 5.56
C TYR A 134 2.60 10.98 5.21
N ASP A 135 2.21 11.55 4.05
CA ASP A 135 2.45 12.96 3.74
C ASP A 135 1.67 13.86 4.72
N ALA A 136 0.37 13.59 4.89
CA ALA A 136 -0.48 14.32 5.82
C ALA A 136 -0.03 14.18 7.28
N ALA A 137 0.44 12.99 7.69
CA ALA A 137 0.99 12.76 9.02
C ALA A 137 2.25 13.59 9.26
N ARG A 138 3.17 13.63 8.30
CA ARG A 138 4.41 14.40 8.37
C ARG A 138 4.14 15.91 8.48
N GLU A 139 3.24 16.43 7.67
CA GLU A 139 2.85 17.85 7.73
C GLU A 139 2.27 18.25 9.08
N ARG A 140 1.59 17.31 9.76
CA ARG A 140 1.10 17.52 11.12
C ARG A 140 2.17 17.32 12.20
N GLY A 141 3.41 17.04 11.82
CA GLY A 141 4.52 16.79 12.73
C GLY A 141 4.45 15.42 13.43
N LEU A 142 3.70 14.46 12.85
CA LEU A 142 3.66 13.07 13.33
C LEU A 142 4.80 12.27 12.71
N THR A 143 5.22 11.24 13.42
CA THR A 143 6.24 10.30 12.95
C THR A 143 5.60 9.10 12.24
N THR A 144 6.25 8.68 11.17
CA THR A 144 5.77 7.64 10.27
C THR A 144 6.79 6.52 10.15
N ALA A 145 6.33 5.31 9.95
CA ALA A 145 7.20 4.19 9.64
C ALA A 145 6.57 3.28 8.59
N GLN A 146 7.42 2.59 7.84
CA GLN A 146 6.99 1.53 6.94
C GLN A 146 7.88 0.29 7.07
N VAL A 147 7.29 -0.89 6.90
CA VAL A 147 7.97 -2.16 6.75
C VAL A 147 7.31 -2.90 5.59
N ASP A 148 8.08 -3.18 4.54
CA ASP A 148 7.62 -3.85 3.32
C ASP A 148 6.42 -3.20 2.62
N TRP A 149 6.08 -1.94 2.91
CA TRP A 149 5.01 -1.26 2.20
C TRP A 149 5.44 -0.92 0.78
N VAL A 150 4.49 -0.96 -0.17
CA VAL A 150 4.77 -0.82 -1.60
C VAL A 150 4.45 0.57 -2.15
N ALA A 151 4.95 0.91 -3.34
CA ALA A 151 4.82 2.23 -3.99
C ALA A 151 5.22 3.41 -3.09
N ILE A 152 6.21 3.20 -2.22
CA ILE A 152 6.62 4.14 -1.17
C ILE A 152 8.13 4.44 -1.18
N GLN A 153 8.86 3.87 -2.13
CA GLN A 153 10.32 4.01 -2.21
C GLN A 153 10.76 5.47 -2.19
N ASN A 154 11.77 5.75 -1.38
CA ASN A 154 12.35 7.08 -1.23
C ASN A 154 11.34 8.19 -0.85
N ALA A 155 10.22 7.83 -0.20
CA ALA A 155 9.25 8.82 0.27
C ALA A 155 9.85 9.68 1.40
N PRO A 156 10.05 10.99 1.22
CA PRO A 156 10.74 11.84 2.19
C PRO A 156 9.94 12.06 3.49
N THR A 157 8.70 11.62 3.51
CA THR A 157 7.77 11.74 4.63
C THR A 157 7.75 10.51 5.53
N ILE A 158 8.49 9.45 5.19
CA ILE A 158 8.71 8.29 6.04
C ILE A 158 9.93 8.55 6.95
N THR A 159 9.75 8.34 8.26
CA THR A 159 10.80 8.60 9.25
C THR A 159 11.68 7.37 9.48
N TRP A 160 11.07 6.18 9.53
CA TRP A 160 11.77 4.90 9.72
C TRP A 160 11.26 3.88 8.72
N GLU A 161 12.18 3.14 8.11
CA GLU A 161 11.82 2.16 7.11
C GLU A 161 12.65 0.89 7.17
N PHE A 162 12.01 -0.23 6.83
CA PHE A 162 12.65 -1.48 6.51
C PHE A 162 11.91 -2.09 5.30
N PRO A 163 12.27 -1.66 4.07
CA PRO A 163 11.56 -2.00 2.84
C PRO A 163 11.80 -3.45 2.39
N GLU A 164 11.16 -3.86 1.31
CA GLU A 164 11.35 -5.16 0.67
C GLU A 164 12.82 -5.42 0.29
N ARG A 165 13.52 -4.37 -0.11
CA ARG A 165 14.98 -4.36 -0.34
C ARG A 165 15.62 -3.38 0.64
N PRO A 166 15.97 -3.84 1.84
CA PRO A 166 16.56 -2.95 2.84
C PRO A 166 17.90 -2.39 2.35
N ASP A 167 18.08 -1.08 2.50
CA ASP A 167 19.42 -0.50 2.38
C ASP A 167 20.28 -1.01 3.54
N PRO A 168 21.40 -1.71 3.25
CA PRO A 168 22.30 -2.18 4.33
C PRO A 168 22.81 -1.06 5.24
N LYS A 169 22.79 0.19 4.80
CA LYS A 169 23.19 1.37 5.61
C LYS A 169 22.00 2.05 6.29
N GLY A 170 20.77 1.62 6.00
CA GLY A 170 19.55 2.17 6.58
C GLY A 170 19.54 2.04 8.11
N VAL A 171 18.95 3.03 8.78
CA VAL A 171 18.94 3.10 10.26
C VAL A 171 18.35 1.84 10.88
N ILE A 172 17.17 1.42 10.44
CA ILE A 172 16.48 0.23 10.98
C ILE A 172 17.24 -1.05 10.61
N ALA A 173 17.81 -1.14 9.41
CA ALA A 173 18.61 -2.28 8.99
C ALA A 173 19.85 -2.47 9.90
N GLN A 174 20.57 -1.40 10.18
CA GLN A 174 21.72 -1.42 11.09
C GLN A 174 21.32 -1.73 12.55
N GLU A 175 20.17 -1.21 13.01
CA GLU A 175 19.64 -1.54 14.31
C GLU A 175 19.23 -3.02 14.39
N ALA A 176 18.65 -3.58 13.35
CA ALA A 176 18.26 -4.99 13.26
C ALA A 176 19.50 -5.91 13.35
N VAL A 177 20.59 -5.58 12.67
CA VAL A 177 21.86 -6.29 12.81
C VAL A 177 22.42 -6.16 14.24
N LYS A 178 22.48 -4.95 14.77
CA LYS A 178 23.01 -4.69 16.13
C LYS A 178 22.24 -5.43 17.23
N THR A 179 20.93 -5.62 17.04
CA THR A 179 20.09 -6.31 18.02
C THR A 179 19.94 -7.81 17.75
N GLY A 180 20.62 -8.34 16.74
CA GLY A 180 20.61 -9.76 16.40
C GLY A 180 19.31 -10.26 15.77
N ILE A 181 18.50 -9.37 15.18
CA ILE A 181 17.31 -9.75 14.40
C ILE A 181 17.73 -10.52 13.14
N LEU A 182 18.81 -10.06 12.49
CA LEU A 182 19.46 -10.77 11.38
C LEU A 182 20.96 -10.46 11.38
N SER A 183 21.75 -11.28 10.66
CA SER A 183 23.16 -11.02 10.46
C SER A 183 23.41 -10.00 9.35
N GLN A 184 24.60 -9.40 9.29
CA GLN A 184 25.00 -8.52 8.18
C GLN A 184 24.94 -9.27 6.82
N ALA A 185 25.39 -10.52 6.77
CA ALA A 185 25.34 -11.35 5.56
C ALA A 185 23.90 -11.66 5.12
N ASP A 186 22.98 -11.86 6.07
CA ASP A 186 21.56 -12.04 5.74
C ASP A 186 20.93 -10.75 5.20
N LEU A 187 21.34 -9.59 5.73
CA LEU A 187 20.88 -8.30 5.25
C LEU A 187 21.31 -8.05 3.79
N GLU A 188 22.56 -8.34 3.45
CA GLU A 188 23.10 -8.18 2.10
C GLU A 188 22.45 -9.11 1.07
N THR A 189 21.95 -10.27 1.51
CA THR A 189 21.28 -11.26 0.67
C THR A 189 19.79 -11.34 0.94
N PHE A 190 19.21 -10.36 1.62
CA PHE A 190 17.83 -10.39 2.14
C PHE A 190 16.78 -10.75 1.08
N TYR A 191 16.85 -10.08 -0.06
CA TYR A 191 15.88 -10.25 -1.15
C TYR A 191 15.88 -11.67 -1.76
N THR A 192 16.98 -12.39 -1.66
CA THR A 192 17.13 -13.77 -2.18
C THR A 192 16.62 -14.86 -1.23
N LYS A 193 16.29 -14.48 0.01
CA LYS A 193 15.76 -15.42 1.00
C LYS A 193 14.32 -15.80 0.69
N ASN A 194 13.87 -16.97 1.20
CA ASN A 194 12.49 -17.37 1.03
C ASN A 194 11.52 -16.39 1.75
N ILE A 195 10.32 -16.29 1.22
CA ILE A 195 9.34 -15.30 1.65
C ILE A 195 8.87 -15.50 3.10
N LEU A 196 8.75 -16.74 3.57
CA LEU A 196 8.37 -17.05 4.94
C LEU A 196 9.38 -16.47 5.94
N TRP A 197 10.68 -16.61 5.66
CA TRP A 197 11.73 -16.04 6.49
C TRP A 197 11.74 -14.51 6.42
N ARG A 198 11.50 -13.92 5.23
CA ARG A 198 11.40 -12.45 5.08
C ARG A 198 10.24 -11.89 5.90
N ASP A 199 9.05 -12.50 5.84
CA ASP A 199 7.90 -12.12 6.66
C ASP A 199 8.23 -12.14 8.17
N HIS A 200 8.97 -13.17 8.62
CA HIS A 200 9.43 -13.23 10.00
C HIS A 200 10.35 -12.05 10.34
N ILE A 201 11.33 -11.74 9.51
CA ILE A 201 12.27 -10.63 9.76
C ILE A 201 11.55 -9.28 9.68
N TRP A 202 10.66 -9.06 8.71
CA TRP A 202 9.83 -7.86 8.63
C TRP A 202 9.00 -7.68 9.90
N THR A 203 8.41 -8.77 10.43
CA THR A 203 7.68 -8.71 11.71
C THR A 203 8.59 -8.32 12.88
N GLN A 204 9.82 -8.85 12.95
CA GLN A 204 10.77 -8.48 13.98
C GLN A 204 11.23 -7.02 13.85
N ALA A 205 11.44 -6.53 12.62
CA ALA A 205 11.75 -5.12 12.33
C ALA A 205 10.59 -4.19 12.74
N ALA A 206 9.35 -4.53 12.39
CA ALA A 206 8.16 -3.78 12.80
C ALA A 206 8.03 -3.75 14.34
N ALA A 207 8.22 -4.89 14.99
CA ALA A 207 8.22 -5.00 16.45
C ALA A 207 9.34 -4.16 17.08
N HIS A 208 10.53 -4.13 16.48
CA HIS A 208 11.64 -3.28 16.93
C HIS A 208 11.30 -1.79 16.80
N ILE A 209 10.77 -1.37 15.66
CA ILE A 209 10.32 0.01 15.41
C ILE A 209 9.27 0.42 16.46
N LEU A 210 8.28 -0.41 16.75
CA LEU A 210 7.25 -0.15 17.76
C LEU A 210 7.85 0.00 19.16
N ARG A 211 8.76 -0.88 19.56
CA ARG A 211 9.39 -0.81 20.89
C ARG A 211 10.27 0.42 21.07
N LYS A 212 11.10 0.72 20.09
CA LYS A 212 12.15 1.75 20.19
C LYS A 212 11.70 3.13 19.73
N HIS A 213 11.02 3.19 18.60
CA HIS A 213 10.74 4.44 17.90
C HIS A 213 9.30 4.95 18.10
N ARG A 214 8.36 4.05 18.40
CA ARG A 214 6.95 4.39 18.73
C ARG A 214 6.30 5.33 17.71
N PRO A 215 6.27 5.02 16.41
CA PRO A 215 5.71 5.89 15.38
C PRO A 215 4.23 6.15 15.62
N ASN A 216 3.74 7.32 15.16
CA ASN A 216 2.31 7.61 15.17
C ASN A 216 1.55 6.83 14.09
N LEU A 217 2.19 6.56 12.95
CA LEU A 217 1.66 5.73 11.88
C LEU A 217 2.71 4.69 11.48
N LEU A 218 2.36 3.41 11.56
CA LEU A 218 3.14 2.30 11.01
C LEU A 218 2.31 1.62 9.91
N LEU A 219 2.89 1.52 8.72
CA LEU A 219 2.41 0.73 7.60
C LEU A 219 3.27 -0.52 7.51
N PHE A 220 2.65 -1.70 7.59
CA PHE A 220 3.35 -2.98 7.62
C PHE A 220 2.66 -3.99 6.72
N HIS A 221 3.43 -4.64 5.84
CA HIS A 221 2.95 -5.58 4.84
C HIS A 221 3.63 -6.94 5.00
N LEU A 222 2.90 -8.03 4.71
CA LEU A 222 3.35 -9.42 4.78
C LEU A 222 2.89 -10.16 3.53
N LEU A 223 3.79 -10.90 2.88
CA LEU A 223 3.69 -11.35 1.50
C LEU A 223 3.58 -12.88 1.32
N ASN A 224 3.84 -13.67 2.37
CA ASN A 224 3.95 -15.13 2.23
C ASN A 224 2.68 -15.81 1.72
N LEU A 225 1.50 -15.32 2.10
CA LEU A 225 0.24 -15.95 1.70
C LEU A 225 -0.01 -15.77 0.20
N ASP A 226 0.21 -14.55 -0.32
CA ASP A 226 0.13 -14.27 -1.77
C ASP A 226 1.03 -15.22 -2.56
N SER A 227 2.33 -15.25 -2.23
CA SER A 227 3.30 -16.14 -2.88
C SER A 227 2.91 -17.62 -2.81
N THR A 228 2.30 -18.04 -1.68
CA THR A 228 1.83 -19.41 -1.50
C THR A 228 0.61 -19.70 -2.36
N GLN A 229 -0.34 -18.77 -2.44
CA GLN A 229 -1.55 -18.94 -3.24
C GLN A 229 -1.27 -18.88 -4.74
N HIS A 230 -0.36 -18.05 -5.20
CA HIS A 230 0.12 -18.12 -6.60
C HIS A 230 0.61 -19.52 -6.95
N ARG A 231 1.43 -20.10 -6.07
CA ARG A 231 2.08 -21.37 -6.34
C ARG A 231 1.15 -22.59 -6.24
N TYR A 232 0.29 -22.62 -5.24
CA TYR A 232 -0.48 -23.82 -4.87
C TYR A 232 -1.99 -23.65 -5.01
N GLY A 233 -2.47 -22.45 -5.30
CA GLY A 233 -3.88 -22.08 -5.32
C GLY A 233 -4.44 -21.70 -3.94
N PRO A 234 -5.55 -20.95 -3.91
CA PRO A 234 -6.28 -20.64 -2.68
C PRO A 234 -7.01 -21.88 -2.15
N ARG A 235 -7.47 -21.81 -0.88
CA ARG A 235 -8.22 -22.89 -0.20
C ARG A 235 -7.49 -24.24 -0.12
N THR A 236 -6.16 -24.26 -0.28
CA THR A 236 -5.32 -25.44 -0.16
C THR A 236 -4.73 -25.55 1.25
N PRO A 237 -4.26 -26.74 1.68
CA PRO A 237 -3.55 -26.88 2.95
C PRO A 237 -2.33 -25.96 3.06
N ALA A 238 -1.64 -25.69 1.94
CA ALA A 238 -0.52 -24.75 1.90
C ALA A 238 -0.98 -23.31 2.20
N ALA A 239 -2.07 -22.85 1.56
CA ALA A 239 -2.64 -21.52 1.82
C ALA A 239 -3.14 -21.41 3.28
N MET A 240 -3.80 -22.44 3.81
CA MET A 240 -4.25 -22.47 5.22
C MET A 240 -3.06 -22.37 6.20
N GLY A 241 -1.96 -23.07 5.90
CA GLY A 241 -0.72 -22.98 6.68
C GLY A 241 -0.09 -21.58 6.64
N ALA A 242 -0.10 -20.93 5.47
CA ALA A 242 0.37 -19.56 5.33
C ALA A 242 -0.51 -18.56 6.10
N MET A 243 -1.84 -18.71 6.07
CA MET A 243 -2.78 -17.90 6.87
C MET A 243 -2.53 -18.06 8.37
N ALA A 244 -2.31 -19.29 8.85
CA ALA A 244 -1.96 -19.55 10.25
C ALA A 244 -0.62 -18.89 10.64
N HIS A 245 0.37 -18.93 9.74
CA HIS A 245 1.64 -18.24 9.95
C HIS A 245 1.42 -16.73 10.07
N LEU A 246 0.65 -16.11 9.19
CA LEU A 246 0.35 -14.68 9.26
C LEU A 246 -0.37 -14.30 10.55
N ASP A 247 -1.32 -15.11 11.03
CA ASP A 247 -1.95 -14.91 12.34
C ASP A 247 -0.92 -14.86 13.49
N SER A 248 0.11 -15.71 13.43
CA SER A 248 1.19 -15.70 14.41
C SER A 248 2.07 -14.45 14.33
N GLN A 249 2.29 -13.89 13.12
CA GLN A 249 3.01 -12.63 12.94
C GLN A 249 2.19 -11.44 13.52
N VAL A 250 0.87 -11.42 13.28
CA VAL A 250 -0.03 -10.44 13.91
C VAL A 250 -0.01 -10.57 15.44
N ALA A 251 -0.01 -11.80 15.97
CA ALA A 251 0.11 -12.02 17.41
C ALA A 251 1.40 -11.46 18.00
N THR A 252 2.51 -11.55 17.26
CA THR A 252 3.81 -10.96 17.65
C THR A 252 3.71 -9.44 17.76
N ILE A 253 3.06 -8.76 16.83
CA ILE A 253 2.83 -7.31 16.88
C ILE A 253 1.93 -6.94 18.07
N VAL A 254 0.82 -7.64 18.27
CA VAL A 254 -0.10 -7.39 19.41
C VAL A 254 0.66 -7.54 20.74
N THR A 255 1.40 -8.64 20.91
CA THR A 255 2.22 -8.88 22.11
C THR A 255 3.28 -7.79 22.30
N THR A 256 3.86 -7.29 21.20
CA THR A 256 4.83 -6.18 21.25
C THR A 256 4.16 -4.90 21.75
N LEU A 257 2.98 -4.56 21.27
CA LEU A 257 2.21 -3.40 21.74
C LEU A 257 1.85 -3.52 23.21
N GLU A 258 1.43 -4.72 23.66
CA GLU A 258 1.12 -5.02 25.07
C GLU A 258 2.35 -4.80 25.96
N LYS A 259 3.46 -5.48 25.67
CA LYS A 259 4.69 -5.42 26.46
C LYS A 259 5.36 -4.05 26.46
N SER A 260 5.12 -3.24 25.41
CA SER A 260 5.64 -1.87 25.31
C SER A 260 4.74 -0.82 25.95
N GLY A 261 3.59 -1.21 26.49
CA GLY A 261 2.59 -0.29 27.06
C GLY A 261 1.89 0.59 26.00
N LEU A 262 1.92 0.20 24.73
CA LEU A 262 1.34 0.95 23.62
C LEU A 262 -0.09 0.53 23.28
N LEU A 263 -0.51 -0.68 23.66
CA LEU A 263 -1.79 -1.27 23.19
C LEU A 263 -2.99 -0.35 23.52
N ALA A 264 -3.05 0.20 24.73
CA ALA A 264 -4.14 1.08 25.15
C ALA A 264 -4.22 2.41 24.38
N SER A 265 -3.14 2.81 23.70
CA SER A 265 -3.05 4.04 22.89
C SER A 265 -3.02 3.78 21.38
N THR A 266 -3.14 2.53 20.96
CA THR A 266 -3.01 2.10 19.56
C THR A 266 -4.36 1.69 18.98
N THR A 267 -4.63 2.16 17.75
CA THR A 267 -5.62 1.57 16.84
C THR A 267 -4.89 0.63 15.91
N LEU A 268 -5.35 -0.59 15.82
CA LEU A 268 -4.82 -1.63 14.93
C LEU A 268 -5.82 -1.91 13.82
N PHE A 269 -5.39 -1.77 12.57
CA PHE A 269 -6.06 -2.28 11.38
C PHE A 269 -5.31 -3.52 10.90
N VAL A 270 -6.02 -4.61 10.68
CA VAL A 270 -5.51 -5.78 9.96
C VAL A 270 -6.37 -5.92 8.72
N VAL A 271 -5.75 -5.72 7.58
CA VAL A 271 -6.41 -5.65 6.27
C VAL A 271 -5.71 -6.57 5.27
N SER A 272 -6.26 -6.67 4.09
CA SER A 272 -5.59 -7.21 2.90
C SER A 272 -5.88 -6.30 1.72
N ASP A 273 -5.16 -6.48 0.66
CA ASP A 273 -5.29 -5.71 -0.58
C ASP A 273 -6.24 -6.38 -1.57
N HIS A 274 -6.32 -7.70 -1.59
CA HIS A 274 -7.22 -8.50 -2.42
C HIS A 274 -7.42 -9.91 -1.86
N GLY A 275 -8.34 -10.64 -2.47
CA GLY A 275 -8.48 -12.09 -2.33
C GLY A 275 -7.79 -12.84 -3.48
N PHE A 276 -8.16 -14.10 -3.72
CA PHE A 276 -7.48 -14.99 -4.67
C PHE A 276 -8.44 -15.96 -5.35
N LYS A 277 -8.13 -16.32 -6.61
CA LYS A 277 -8.85 -17.35 -7.38
C LYS A 277 -7.92 -18.47 -7.82
N ALA A 278 -8.50 -19.66 -7.95
CA ALA A 278 -7.78 -20.81 -8.51
C ALA A 278 -7.62 -20.67 -10.02
N VAL A 279 -6.44 -21.01 -10.53
CA VAL A 279 -6.12 -21.00 -11.96
C VAL A 279 -5.95 -22.42 -12.44
N LYS A 280 -6.66 -22.77 -13.51
CA LYS A 280 -6.58 -24.06 -14.23
C LYS A 280 -5.92 -23.93 -15.57
N ARG A 281 -6.11 -22.79 -16.24
CA ARG A 281 -5.62 -22.50 -17.57
C ARG A 281 -5.03 -21.09 -17.68
N GLN A 282 -4.07 -20.93 -18.59
CA GLN A 282 -3.44 -19.63 -18.87
C GLN A 282 -3.74 -19.19 -20.29
N ILE A 283 -4.14 -17.93 -20.44
CA ILE A 283 -4.39 -17.24 -21.72
C ILE A 283 -3.13 -16.46 -22.09
N ARG A 284 -2.71 -16.59 -23.33
CA ARG A 284 -1.50 -15.96 -23.89
C ARG A 284 -1.84 -15.03 -25.06
N PRO A 285 -2.34 -13.81 -24.83
CA PRO A 285 -2.75 -12.91 -25.92
C PRO A 285 -1.59 -12.58 -26.88
N ASN A 286 -0.36 -12.51 -26.36
CA ASN A 286 0.81 -12.20 -27.17
C ASN A 286 1.14 -13.29 -28.21
N VAL A 287 0.75 -14.54 -27.97
CA VAL A 287 0.82 -15.63 -28.98
C VAL A 287 -0.16 -15.34 -30.13
N VAL A 288 -1.36 -14.89 -29.82
CA VAL A 288 -2.38 -14.50 -30.83
C VAL A 288 -1.88 -13.30 -31.63
N PHE A 289 -1.32 -12.29 -30.98
CA PHE A 289 -0.76 -11.13 -31.64
C PHE A 289 0.45 -11.47 -32.54
N ALA A 290 1.29 -12.42 -32.14
CA ALA A 290 2.39 -12.90 -32.99
C ALA A 290 1.85 -13.61 -34.24
N LYS A 291 0.83 -14.47 -34.09
CA LYS A 291 0.18 -15.13 -35.25
C LYS A 291 -0.52 -14.15 -36.19
N ALA A 292 -1.04 -13.04 -35.66
CA ALA A 292 -1.64 -11.95 -36.43
C ALA A 292 -0.62 -10.97 -37.04
N GLY A 293 0.70 -11.19 -36.84
CA GLY A 293 1.78 -10.33 -37.34
C GLY A 293 1.88 -8.98 -36.60
N LEU A 294 1.27 -8.86 -35.42
CA LEU A 294 1.34 -7.67 -34.57
C LEU A 294 2.56 -7.67 -33.64
N ILE A 295 3.14 -8.84 -33.40
CA ILE A 295 4.40 -9.06 -32.69
C ILE A 295 5.36 -9.82 -33.60
N THR A 296 6.61 -9.41 -33.64
CA THR A 296 7.69 -10.11 -34.34
C THR A 296 8.48 -10.95 -33.36
N VAL A 297 8.57 -12.25 -33.62
CA VAL A 297 9.34 -13.20 -32.81
C VAL A 297 10.48 -13.76 -33.70
N ASP A 298 11.70 -13.67 -33.19
CA ASP A 298 12.87 -14.31 -33.82
C ASP A 298 13.57 -15.17 -32.78
N SER A 299 13.82 -16.44 -33.15
CA SER A 299 14.50 -17.42 -32.29
C SER A 299 13.89 -17.52 -30.88
N GLY A 300 12.54 -17.44 -30.77
CA GLY A 300 11.77 -17.52 -29.54
C GLY A 300 11.80 -16.24 -28.68
N LYS A 301 12.40 -15.15 -29.17
CA LYS A 301 12.42 -13.85 -28.50
C LYS A 301 11.60 -12.83 -29.29
N ILE A 302 10.87 -12.00 -28.55
CA ILE A 302 10.17 -10.86 -29.15
C ILE A 302 11.21 -9.80 -29.53
N THR A 303 11.29 -9.49 -30.84
CA THR A 303 12.20 -8.47 -31.39
C THR A 303 11.47 -7.19 -31.76
N GLY A 304 10.14 -7.22 -31.83
CA GLY A 304 9.31 -6.07 -32.10
C GLY A 304 7.85 -6.34 -31.68
N ALA A 305 7.17 -5.31 -31.22
CA ALA A 305 5.76 -5.39 -30.89
C ALA A 305 5.06 -4.11 -31.31
N ARG A 306 4.08 -4.19 -32.23
CA ARG A 306 3.19 -3.07 -32.56
C ARG A 306 1.99 -3.01 -31.62
N VAL A 307 1.59 -4.17 -31.11
CA VAL A 307 0.60 -4.35 -30.06
C VAL A 307 1.16 -5.32 -29.05
N TYR A 308 0.89 -5.11 -27.77
CA TYR A 308 1.36 -6.00 -26.71
C TYR A 308 0.35 -6.05 -25.56
N SER A 309 0.17 -7.23 -24.96
CA SER A 309 -0.64 -7.43 -23.76
C SER A 309 0.25 -7.57 -22.55
N VAL A 310 0.02 -6.72 -21.54
CA VAL A 310 0.65 -6.79 -20.22
C VAL A 310 -0.35 -7.41 -19.25
N PRO A 311 -0.08 -8.60 -18.71
CA PRO A 311 -1.00 -9.30 -17.81
C PRO A 311 -0.90 -8.78 -16.38
N GLU A 312 -2.06 -8.79 -15.68
CA GLU A 312 -2.22 -8.55 -14.25
C GLU A 312 -2.98 -9.72 -13.59
N GLY A 313 -2.77 -10.95 -14.05
CA GLY A 313 -3.46 -12.13 -13.56
C GLY A 313 -4.84 -12.31 -14.20
N GLY A 314 -5.92 -12.01 -13.47
CA GLY A 314 -7.30 -12.13 -14.00
C GLY A 314 -7.67 -11.06 -15.01
N THR A 315 -6.86 -10.01 -15.19
CA THR A 315 -6.98 -9.02 -16.26
C THR A 315 -5.69 -8.88 -17.04
N ALA A 316 -5.77 -8.26 -18.23
CA ALA A 316 -4.62 -7.86 -19.00
C ALA A 316 -4.90 -6.56 -19.77
N LEU A 317 -3.89 -5.71 -19.87
CA LEU A 317 -3.97 -4.43 -20.56
C LEU A 317 -3.31 -4.54 -21.93
N VAL A 318 -4.01 -4.15 -23.01
CA VAL A 318 -3.49 -4.16 -24.38
C VAL A 318 -2.98 -2.77 -24.74
N TYR A 319 -1.76 -2.72 -25.22
CA TYR A 319 -1.06 -1.50 -25.62
C TYR A 319 -0.79 -1.50 -27.12
N VAL A 320 -1.10 -0.40 -27.78
CA VAL A 320 -0.53 -0.07 -29.08
C VAL A 320 0.78 0.69 -28.82
N THR A 321 1.89 0.15 -29.27
CA THR A 321 3.23 0.62 -28.92
C THR A 321 3.84 1.56 -29.98
N VAL A 322 3.19 1.67 -31.15
CA VAL A 322 3.59 2.55 -32.26
C VAL A 322 2.46 3.55 -32.56
N PRO A 323 2.71 4.67 -33.25
CA PRO A 323 1.65 5.58 -33.68
C PRO A 323 0.58 4.86 -34.51
N ASP A 324 -0.68 5.00 -34.13
CA ASP A 324 -1.86 4.41 -34.78
C ASP A 324 -3.00 5.43 -34.88
N ALA A 325 -2.79 6.43 -35.71
CA ALA A 325 -3.78 7.53 -35.88
C ALA A 325 -5.13 7.04 -36.40
N SER A 326 -5.19 5.91 -37.08
CA SER A 326 -6.41 5.32 -37.62
C SER A 326 -7.14 4.39 -36.64
N GLY A 327 -6.49 4.00 -35.54
CA GLY A 327 -7.00 2.97 -34.61
C GLY A 327 -7.00 1.54 -35.20
N SER A 328 -6.38 1.35 -36.37
CA SER A 328 -6.44 0.07 -37.10
C SER A 328 -5.70 -1.06 -36.37
N LEU A 329 -4.62 -0.76 -35.65
CA LEU A 329 -3.87 -1.77 -34.88
C LEU A 329 -4.69 -2.28 -33.70
N LEU A 330 -5.39 -1.39 -32.99
CA LEU A 330 -6.27 -1.79 -31.89
C LEU A 330 -7.42 -2.65 -32.40
N GLN A 331 -8.04 -2.28 -33.52
CA GLN A 331 -9.10 -3.08 -34.16
C GLN A 331 -8.59 -4.46 -34.59
N GLN A 332 -7.39 -4.55 -35.19
CA GLN A 332 -6.76 -5.84 -35.54
C GLN A 332 -6.50 -6.70 -34.31
N ALA A 333 -6.02 -6.09 -33.20
CA ALA A 333 -5.79 -6.78 -31.94
C ALA A 333 -7.10 -7.33 -31.34
N ALA A 334 -8.14 -6.50 -31.24
CA ALA A 334 -9.45 -6.91 -30.75
C ALA A 334 -10.04 -8.05 -31.59
N LYS A 335 -10.01 -7.93 -32.93
CA LYS A 335 -10.46 -8.97 -33.85
C LYS A 335 -9.67 -10.28 -33.71
N ALA A 336 -8.36 -10.21 -33.49
CA ALA A 336 -7.53 -11.40 -33.29
C ALA A 336 -7.86 -12.15 -31.99
N LEU A 337 -8.40 -11.46 -30.99
CA LEU A 337 -8.82 -12.04 -29.71
C LEU A 337 -10.27 -12.52 -29.69
N GLU A 338 -11.09 -12.19 -30.73
CA GLU A 338 -12.48 -12.63 -30.77
C GLU A 338 -12.59 -14.16 -30.70
N GLY A 339 -13.43 -14.64 -29.78
CA GLY A 339 -13.64 -16.08 -29.58
C GLY A 339 -12.46 -16.83 -28.95
N LEU A 340 -11.43 -16.12 -28.49
CA LEU A 340 -10.36 -16.77 -27.75
C LEU A 340 -10.89 -17.29 -26.41
N GLU A 341 -10.71 -18.58 -26.18
CA GLU A 341 -11.11 -19.29 -24.99
C GLU A 341 -10.58 -18.61 -23.70
N GLY A 342 -11.44 -18.45 -22.73
CA GLY A 342 -11.13 -17.92 -21.41
C GLY A 342 -11.20 -16.38 -21.28
N ILE A 343 -11.44 -15.65 -22.38
CA ILE A 343 -11.71 -14.19 -22.31
C ILE A 343 -13.18 -13.99 -22.02
N ALA A 344 -13.50 -13.42 -20.85
CA ALA A 344 -14.86 -13.09 -20.44
C ALA A 344 -15.37 -11.80 -21.10
N ALA A 345 -14.53 -10.77 -21.19
CA ALA A 345 -14.87 -9.51 -21.83
C ALA A 345 -13.63 -8.75 -22.32
N MET A 346 -13.85 -7.90 -23.31
CA MET A 346 -12.94 -6.86 -23.78
C MET A 346 -13.57 -5.51 -23.48
N ILE A 347 -13.01 -4.75 -22.53
CA ILE A 347 -13.53 -3.48 -22.06
C ILE A 347 -12.75 -2.35 -22.72
N GLU A 348 -13.47 -1.45 -23.40
CA GLU A 348 -12.89 -0.32 -24.12
C GLU A 348 -12.77 0.93 -23.24
N ALA A 349 -11.90 1.85 -23.65
CA ALA A 349 -11.57 3.07 -22.92
C ALA A 349 -12.79 3.90 -22.42
N PRO A 350 -13.89 4.08 -23.16
CA PRO A 350 -15.08 4.80 -22.66
C PRO A 350 -15.67 4.21 -21.36
N GLU A 351 -15.44 2.93 -21.11
CA GLU A 351 -15.98 2.22 -19.95
C GLU A 351 -15.05 2.26 -18.71
N PHE A 352 -13.77 2.63 -18.86
CA PHE A 352 -12.77 2.54 -17.80
C PHE A 352 -13.13 3.30 -16.53
N GLY A 353 -13.82 4.44 -16.67
CA GLY A 353 -14.29 5.21 -15.52
C GLY A 353 -15.23 4.43 -14.57
N LYS A 354 -15.96 3.42 -15.08
CA LYS A 354 -16.83 2.55 -14.26
C LYS A 354 -16.02 1.67 -13.29
N TYR A 355 -14.75 1.44 -13.61
CA TYR A 355 -13.81 0.62 -12.85
C TYR A 355 -12.81 1.47 -12.04
N GLY A 356 -12.98 2.80 -12.03
CA GLY A 356 -12.01 3.70 -11.37
C GLY A 356 -10.63 3.72 -12.05
N LEU A 357 -10.58 3.35 -13.33
CA LEU A 357 -9.36 3.32 -14.14
C LEU A 357 -9.19 4.61 -14.95
N PRO A 358 -7.95 5.07 -15.18
CA PRO A 358 -7.69 6.27 -15.98
C PRO A 358 -7.96 6.03 -17.46
N GLN A 359 -8.12 7.12 -18.20
CA GLN A 359 -8.17 7.06 -19.67
C GLN A 359 -6.77 6.81 -20.24
N PRO A 360 -6.66 6.06 -21.37
CA PRO A 360 -5.39 5.88 -22.04
C PRO A 360 -4.82 7.21 -22.55
N THR A 361 -3.53 7.41 -22.34
CA THR A 361 -2.77 8.53 -22.91
C THR A 361 -1.45 8.02 -23.49
N ALA A 362 -0.78 8.83 -24.31
CA ALA A 362 0.48 8.43 -24.95
C ALA A 362 1.59 8.08 -23.94
N THR A 363 1.60 8.76 -22.79
CA THR A 363 2.60 8.58 -21.72
C THR A 363 2.01 7.97 -20.45
N GLY A 364 0.70 7.67 -20.44
CA GLY A 364 0.02 7.13 -19.26
C GLY A 364 0.26 5.63 -19.06
N GLN A 365 -0.10 5.18 -17.86
CA GLN A 365 0.05 3.78 -17.46
C GLN A 365 -1.03 2.88 -18.08
N MET A 366 -2.20 3.41 -18.45
CA MET A 366 -3.35 2.64 -18.92
C MET A 366 -3.18 2.19 -20.37
N GLY A 367 -3.59 0.94 -20.66
CA GLY A 367 -3.70 0.37 -22.02
C GLY A 367 -4.93 0.88 -22.76
N ALA A 368 -5.00 0.58 -24.05
CA ALA A 368 -6.13 0.96 -24.91
C ALA A 368 -7.34 0.02 -24.75
N LEU A 369 -7.13 -1.19 -24.25
CA LEU A 369 -8.15 -2.21 -24.04
C LEU A 369 -7.83 -2.97 -22.74
N LEU A 370 -8.85 -3.28 -21.95
CA LEU A 370 -8.75 -4.15 -20.78
C LEU A 370 -9.44 -5.48 -21.08
N LEU A 371 -8.68 -6.56 -20.98
CA LEU A 371 -9.19 -7.94 -21.08
C LEU A 371 -9.54 -8.43 -19.67
N THR A 372 -10.61 -9.21 -19.54
CA THR A 372 -10.98 -9.91 -18.31
C THR A 372 -11.04 -11.41 -18.56
N ALA A 373 -10.60 -12.21 -17.61
CA ALA A 373 -10.59 -13.67 -17.72
C ALA A 373 -11.86 -14.28 -17.14
N GLU A 374 -12.27 -15.41 -17.73
CA GLU A 374 -13.30 -16.30 -17.19
C GLU A 374 -12.81 -17.00 -15.89
N GLU A 375 -13.76 -17.64 -15.20
CA GLU A 375 -13.46 -18.45 -14.01
C GLU A 375 -12.46 -19.58 -14.33
N GLY A 376 -11.40 -19.66 -13.54
CA GLY A 376 -10.33 -20.67 -13.72
C GLY A 376 -9.27 -20.30 -14.75
N TYR A 377 -9.33 -19.12 -15.37
CA TYR A 377 -8.34 -18.62 -16.31
C TYR A 377 -7.57 -17.42 -15.75
N ALA A 378 -6.31 -17.29 -16.15
CA ALA A 378 -5.49 -16.10 -15.90
C ALA A 378 -4.63 -15.77 -17.11
N PHE A 379 -4.31 -14.49 -17.30
CA PHE A 379 -3.44 -14.04 -18.39
C PHE A 379 -1.96 -14.21 -18.02
N THR A 380 -1.14 -14.48 -19.05
CA THR A 380 0.33 -14.47 -18.95
C THR A 380 0.96 -13.80 -20.17
N ALA A 381 2.16 -13.23 -19.99
CA ALA A 381 2.94 -12.61 -21.07
C ALA A 381 3.71 -13.63 -21.93
N ASP A 382 3.71 -14.90 -21.55
CA ASP A 382 4.49 -15.93 -22.19
C ASP A 382 4.21 -16.01 -23.69
N THR A 383 5.25 -16.35 -24.45
CA THR A 383 5.17 -16.67 -25.87
C THR A 383 5.30 -18.17 -26.08
N GLY A 384 4.75 -18.68 -27.15
CA GLY A 384 4.78 -20.10 -27.52
C GLY A 384 3.83 -20.36 -28.66
N ASP A 385 3.50 -21.63 -28.93
CA ASP A 385 2.66 -21.98 -30.07
C ASP A 385 1.17 -21.97 -29.78
N GLN A 386 0.79 -22.20 -28.51
CA GLN A 386 -0.61 -22.30 -28.11
C GLN A 386 -1.07 -21.04 -27.35
N PRO A 387 -2.20 -20.44 -27.76
CA PRO A 387 -2.74 -19.23 -27.12
C PRO A 387 -3.38 -19.50 -25.74
N VAL A 388 -3.76 -20.75 -25.47
CA VAL A 388 -4.28 -21.19 -24.17
C VAL A 388 -3.63 -22.51 -23.81
N ILE A 389 -3.18 -22.63 -22.55
CA ILE A 389 -2.55 -23.85 -22.03
C ILE A 389 -3.10 -24.16 -20.64
N ASP A 390 -2.89 -25.39 -20.17
CA ASP A 390 -3.09 -25.71 -18.76
C ASP A 390 -2.11 -24.94 -17.90
N ALA A 391 -2.56 -24.53 -16.72
CA ALA A 391 -1.70 -23.82 -15.78
C ALA A 391 -0.53 -24.72 -15.34
N PRO A 392 0.72 -24.27 -15.50
CA PRO A 392 1.85 -25.10 -15.10
C PRO A 392 1.92 -25.24 -13.57
N PRO A 393 2.57 -26.30 -13.06
CA PRO A 393 2.86 -26.42 -11.64
C PRO A 393 3.55 -25.17 -11.10
N GLY A 394 3.03 -24.65 -10.00
CA GLY A 394 3.55 -23.39 -9.41
C GLY A 394 2.86 -22.11 -9.88
N SER A 395 1.78 -22.22 -10.67
CA SER A 395 0.94 -21.10 -11.13
C SER A 395 -0.54 -21.46 -11.03
N LEU A 396 -0.95 -21.95 -9.84
CA LEU A 396 -2.28 -22.54 -9.62
C LEU A 396 -3.27 -21.56 -8.98
N GLY A 397 -2.87 -20.32 -8.74
CA GLY A 397 -3.72 -19.24 -8.25
C GLY A 397 -3.31 -17.90 -8.80
N SER A 398 -4.25 -16.97 -8.81
CA SER A 398 -4.04 -15.58 -9.22
C SER A 398 -5.07 -14.66 -8.60
N HIS A 399 -4.74 -13.37 -8.64
CA HIS A 399 -5.60 -12.22 -8.37
C HIS A 399 -5.65 -11.34 -9.62
N GLY A 400 -5.96 -10.04 -9.49
CA GLY A 400 -6.03 -9.13 -10.64
C GLY A 400 -7.31 -9.26 -11.47
N TYR A 401 -8.33 -9.99 -10.99
CA TYR A 401 -9.68 -9.99 -11.56
C TYR A 401 -10.43 -8.69 -11.20
N LEU A 402 -11.65 -8.54 -11.71
CA LEU A 402 -12.44 -7.37 -11.35
C LEU A 402 -12.84 -7.37 -9.86
N ALA A 403 -12.81 -6.20 -9.25
CA ALA A 403 -13.15 -5.99 -7.83
C ALA A 403 -14.61 -6.34 -7.48
N SER A 404 -15.45 -6.53 -8.47
CA SER A 404 -16.84 -7.02 -8.31
C SER A 404 -16.92 -8.51 -7.96
N ASP A 405 -15.84 -9.28 -8.18
CA ASP A 405 -15.80 -10.70 -7.87
C ASP A 405 -15.74 -10.92 -6.35
N PRO A 406 -16.65 -11.73 -5.76
CA PRO A 406 -16.69 -11.96 -4.32
C PRO A 406 -15.44 -12.62 -3.74
N ASP A 407 -14.74 -13.46 -4.51
CA ASP A 407 -13.52 -14.12 -4.06
C ASP A 407 -12.32 -13.14 -3.92
N LEU A 408 -12.42 -11.96 -4.55
CA LEU A 408 -11.40 -10.90 -4.45
C LEU A 408 -11.64 -9.95 -3.26
N GLN A 409 -12.75 -10.10 -2.52
CA GLN A 409 -12.99 -9.28 -1.33
C GLN A 409 -11.92 -9.55 -0.27
N ALA A 410 -11.25 -8.50 0.15
CA ALA A 410 -10.12 -8.53 1.08
C ALA A 410 -10.56 -8.55 2.55
N LEU A 411 -9.66 -8.91 3.44
CA LEU A 411 -9.87 -8.87 4.90
C LEU A 411 -9.96 -7.42 5.39
N PHE A 412 -10.86 -7.17 6.36
CA PHE A 412 -10.90 -5.93 7.13
C PHE A 412 -11.23 -6.20 8.59
N ILE A 413 -10.30 -5.86 9.48
CA ILE A 413 -10.46 -5.85 10.93
C ILE A 413 -9.91 -4.52 11.46
N ALA A 414 -10.65 -3.86 12.34
CA ALA A 414 -10.19 -2.71 13.11
C ALA A 414 -10.40 -2.96 14.60
N SER A 415 -9.39 -2.72 15.44
CA SER A 415 -9.46 -2.97 16.89
C SER A 415 -8.63 -1.98 17.68
N GLY A 416 -8.89 -1.86 18.97
CA GLY A 416 -8.12 -1.03 19.90
C GLY A 416 -8.71 0.37 20.11
N ARG A 417 -7.83 1.37 20.33
CA ARG A 417 -8.23 2.71 20.71
C ARG A 417 -9.11 3.38 19.65
N GLY A 418 -10.24 3.95 20.07
CA GLY A 418 -11.14 4.67 19.17
C GLY A 418 -12.07 3.77 18.34
N ILE A 419 -11.98 2.44 18.47
CA ILE A 419 -12.83 1.49 17.77
C ILE A 419 -13.89 0.91 18.71
N LYS A 420 -15.14 0.85 18.25
CA LYS A 420 -16.23 0.16 18.95
C LYS A 420 -16.01 -1.35 18.92
N ARG A 421 -16.46 -2.04 19.95
CA ARG A 421 -16.35 -3.49 20.07
C ARG A 421 -17.56 -4.20 19.47
N GLY A 422 -17.31 -5.35 18.82
CA GLY A 422 -18.35 -6.24 18.32
C GLY A 422 -19.14 -5.68 17.12
N VAL A 423 -18.59 -4.69 16.39
CA VAL A 423 -19.24 -4.15 15.20
C VAL A 423 -19.00 -5.08 14.02
N LYS A 424 -20.09 -5.43 13.33
CA LYS A 424 -20.04 -6.18 12.08
C LYS A 424 -20.57 -5.30 10.95
N LEU A 425 -19.78 -5.16 9.88
CA LEU A 425 -20.14 -4.43 8.67
C LEU A 425 -20.41 -5.42 7.53
N ASP A 426 -21.28 -5.05 6.59
CA ASP A 426 -21.46 -5.87 5.38
C ASP A 426 -20.20 -5.77 4.50
N ALA A 427 -20.00 -4.65 3.87
CA ALA A 427 -18.79 -4.41 3.08
C ALA A 427 -18.27 -3.00 3.30
N VAL A 428 -16.95 -2.84 3.19
CA VAL A 428 -16.25 -1.55 3.18
C VAL A 428 -15.43 -1.45 1.89
N SER A 429 -14.94 -0.26 1.56
CA SER A 429 -14.04 -0.06 0.42
C SER A 429 -12.61 0.10 0.89
N THR A 430 -11.65 -0.36 0.10
CA THR A 430 -10.22 -0.03 0.29
C THR A 430 -10.00 1.48 0.41
N LEU A 431 -10.79 2.28 -0.31
CA LEU A 431 -10.74 3.75 -0.26
C LEU A 431 -11.11 4.33 1.11
N ASP A 432 -11.91 3.60 1.93
CA ASP A 432 -12.40 4.06 3.22
C ASP A 432 -11.31 4.07 4.30
N LEU A 433 -10.20 3.36 4.07
CA LEU A 433 -9.14 3.21 5.08
C LEU A 433 -8.43 4.55 5.33
N ALA A 434 -8.00 5.26 4.27
CA ALA A 434 -7.30 6.54 4.40
C ALA A 434 -8.11 7.59 5.19
N PRO A 435 -9.36 7.94 4.83
CA PRO A 435 -10.13 8.93 5.57
C PRO A 435 -10.47 8.48 7.00
N THR A 436 -10.64 7.18 7.25
CA THR A 436 -10.89 6.65 8.60
C THR A 436 -9.66 6.79 9.49
N ILE A 437 -8.46 6.46 8.99
CA ILE A 437 -7.19 6.66 9.71
C ILE A 437 -6.91 8.15 9.90
N ALA A 438 -7.14 8.96 8.86
CA ALA A 438 -6.98 10.41 8.96
C ALA A 438 -7.84 10.99 10.08
N ARG A 439 -9.08 10.53 10.23
CA ARG A 439 -9.97 10.91 11.33
C ARG A 439 -9.40 10.55 12.70
N LEU A 440 -8.84 9.34 12.86
CA LEU A 440 -8.24 8.88 14.12
C LEU A 440 -6.99 9.66 14.50
N LEU A 441 -6.17 10.05 13.53
CA LEU A 441 -4.94 10.82 13.72
C LEU A 441 -5.16 12.34 13.63
N ASN A 442 -6.40 12.79 13.40
CA ASN A 442 -6.76 14.18 13.18
C ASN A 442 -5.96 14.82 12.03
N LEU A 443 -5.85 14.12 10.91
CA LEU A 443 -5.21 14.57 9.69
C LEU A 443 -6.22 15.22 8.74
N GLN A 444 -5.73 16.08 7.84
CA GLN A 444 -6.53 16.62 6.75
C GLN A 444 -6.20 15.84 5.47
N MET A 445 -7.20 15.17 4.95
CA MET A 445 -7.13 14.47 3.67
C MET A 445 -8.28 14.97 2.78
N PRO A 446 -8.13 16.18 2.20
CA PRO A 446 -9.11 16.67 1.23
C PRO A 446 -9.06 15.78 -0.02
N ASP A 447 -10.10 15.79 -0.80
CA ASP A 447 -10.17 15.15 -2.12
C ASP A 447 -10.12 13.60 -2.10
N VAL A 448 -10.38 12.95 -0.96
CA VAL A 448 -10.59 11.50 -0.90
C VAL A 448 -11.97 11.13 -1.49
N GLU A 449 -12.07 9.96 -2.09
CA GLU A 449 -13.33 9.40 -2.59
C GLU A 449 -13.93 8.39 -1.62
N GLY A 450 -13.10 7.80 -0.76
CA GLY A 450 -13.55 6.97 0.34
C GLY A 450 -14.26 7.77 1.43
N ARG A 451 -15.08 7.10 2.24
CA ARG A 451 -15.77 7.68 3.38
C ARG A 451 -15.11 7.32 4.71
N VAL A 452 -15.34 8.13 5.73
CA VAL A 452 -14.99 7.77 7.10
C VAL A 452 -15.97 6.70 7.60
N LEU A 453 -15.47 5.59 8.11
CA LEU A 453 -16.26 4.49 8.70
C LEU A 453 -16.74 4.89 10.11
N ASN A 454 -17.65 5.88 10.21
CA ASN A 454 -18.13 6.41 11.49
C ASN A 454 -18.81 5.34 12.36
N GLU A 455 -19.37 4.32 11.76
CA GLU A 455 -20.03 3.20 12.44
C GLU A 455 -19.10 2.38 13.33
N ILE A 456 -17.80 2.34 13.01
CA ILE A 456 -16.80 1.64 13.83
C ILE A 456 -16.14 2.54 14.89
N LEU A 457 -16.28 3.86 14.77
CA LEU A 457 -15.59 4.81 15.67
C LEU A 457 -16.34 4.95 17.00
N SER A 458 -15.63 4.84 18.13
CA SER A 458 -16.22 4.89 19.47
C SER A 458 -16.65 6.28 19.92
N THR A 459 -16.07 7.34 19.35
CA THR A 459 -16.42 8.74 19.64
C THR A 459 -16.41 9.54 18.35
N PRO A 460 -17.44 10.33 18.03
CA PRO A 460 -17.35 11.32 16.98
C PRO A 460 -16.28 12.33 17.39
N VAL A 461 -15.13 12.31 16.75
CA VAL A 461 -14.16 13.41 16.93
C VAL A 461 -14.83 14.65 16.32
N SER A 462 -15.16 15.64 17.15
CA SER A 462 -15.70 16.92 16.67
C SER A 462 -14.68 17.56 15.72
N VAL A 463 -15.07 17.77 14.48
CA VAL A 463 -14.29 18.60 13.53
C VAL A 463 -14.45 20.04 14.01
N PRO A 464 -13.39 20.82 14.24
CA PRO A 464 -13.53 22.26 14.32
C PRO A 464 -14.09 22.75 12.98
N GLU A 465 -15.27 23.36 12.97
CA GLU A 465 -15.77 24.05 11.79
C GLU A 465 -14.70 25.02 11.28
N ALA A 466 -14.33 24.89 10.01
CA ALA A 466 -13.50 25.87 9.35
C ALA A 466 -14.26 27.20 9.40
N LYS A 467 -13.75 28.17 10.19
CA LYS A 467 -14.29 29.53 10.23
C LYS A 467 -14.29 30.03 8.78
N ALA A 468 -15.48 30.21 8.23
CA ALA A 468 -15.67 30.88 6.96
C ALA A 468 -14.95 32.23 7.04
N LYS A 469 -13.96 32.44 6.16
CA LYS A 469 -13.36 33.76 5.98
C LYS A 469 -14.47 34.66 5.43
N THR A 470 -15.05 35.50 6.29
CA THR A 470 -15.86 36.61 5.84
C THR A 470 -14.98 37.53 5.01
N ALA A 471 -15.33 37.65 3.75
CA ALA A 471 -14.70 38.64 2.87
C ALA A 471 -14.98 40.06 3.44
N PRO A 472 -14.00 40.98 3.42
CA PRO A 472 -14.26 42.35 3.79
C PRO A 472 -15.13 43.00 2.71
N ARG A 473 -16.12 43.77 3.17
CA ARG A 473 -16.95 44.65 2.33
C ARG A 473 -16.11 45.81 1.78
#